data_a8207c12971c6fb672201edd2d323b19
#
_entry.id   a8207c12971c6fb672201edd2d323b19
#
_cell.length_a   1.000
_cell.length_b   1.000
_cell.length_c   1.000
_cell.angle_alpha   90.00
_cell.angle_beta   90.00
_cell.angle_gamma   90.00
#
_symmetry.space_group_name_H-M   'P 1'
#
loop_
_entity.id
_entity.type
_entity.pdbx_description
1 polymer ?
#
loop_
_entity_poly.entity_id
_entity_poly.type
_entity_poly.pdbx_seq_one_letter_code
_entity_poly.pdbx_strand_id
1 'polypeptide(L)'
;MRARFTRIFLGMLLGGNLAFQPQALAGEKPESPVPIPATAPAVWQAIDQQSAALGKAIQMGAFAEVHHRAYAIRDLAAALPSRSGSLSPDKLARVKAQIPFVVTLAQRLDATGDARDRPGTESNFRKLQGILNAIGANYPETGRK
;
A
#
# COMPACT_ATOMS: atom_id res chain seq x y z
N MET A 1 -22.81 14.80 76.26
CA MET A 1 -21.80 13.88 76.80
C MET A 1 -21.05 13.23 75.65
N ARG A 2 -19.72 13.49 75.66
CA ARG A 2 -18.63 12.61 75.22
C ARG A 2 -18.73 12.02 73.79
N ALA A 3 -17.73 12.02 72.95
CA ALA A 3 -16.33 12.36 73.03
C ALA A 3 -15.76 12.49 71.60
N ARG A 4 -14.76 13.33 71.50
CA ARG A 4 -13.82 13.53 70.42
C ARG A 4 -13.15 12.22 70.01
N PHE A 5 -12.94 12.01 68.72
CA PHE A 5 -11.72 11.38 68.26
C PHE A 5 -11.26 11.96 66.92
N THR A 6 -10.29 12.82 67.05
CA THR A 6 -9.40 13.28 65.97
C THR A 6 -8.57 12.10 65.49
N ARG A 7 -8.57 11.81 64.22
CA ARG A 7 -7.48 11.06 63.57
C ARG A 7 -7.04 11.80 62.32
N ILE A 8 -5.92 12.47 62.53
CA ILE A 8 -5.00 12.95 61.51
C ILE A 8 -4.45 11.70 60.78
N PHE A 9 -4.69 11.58 59.50
CA PHE A 9 -3.89 10.72 58.64
C PHE A 9 -3.14 11.60 57.64
N LEU A 10 -1.90 11.83 58.00
CA LEU A 10 -0.79 12.26 57.17
C LEU A 10 -0.50 11.12 56.20
N GLY A 11 -0.42 11.37 54.94
CA GLY A 11 0.03 10.29 54.05
C GLY A 11 0.01 10.61 52.61
N MET A 12 1.10 11.11 52.16
CA MET A 12 1.87 10.65 51.02
C MET A 12 1.33 11.02 49.63
N LEU A 13 1.81 12.15 49.16
CA LEU A 13 1.98 12.52 47.77
C LEU A 13 2.86 11.47 47.07
N LEU A 14 2.29 10.54 46.36
CA LEU A 14 2.99 9.78 45.34
C LEU A 14 2.73 10.46 43.99
N GLY A 15 3.72 11.26 43.58
CA GLY A 15 3.83 11.83 42.27
C GLY A 15 3.97 10.68 41.26
N GLY A 16 2.85 10.31 40.62
CA GLY A 16 2.87 9.49 39.44
C GLY A 16 3.26 10.35 38.24
N ASN A 17 4.53 10.33 37.86
CA ASN A 17 4.99 10.78 36.56
C ASN A 17 4.31 9.90 35.51
N LEU A 18 3.18 10.36 34.96
CA LEU A 18 2.67 9.85 33.69
C LEU A 18 3.64 10.35 32.61
N ALA A 19 4.67 9.54 32.35
CA ALA A 19 5.45 9.67 31.15
C ALA A 19 4.49 9.42 29.97
N PHE A 20 4.07 10.50 29.35
CA PHE A 20 3.39 10.49 28.05
C PHE A 20 4.42 9.99 27.05
N GLN A 21 4.46 8.69 26.83
CA GLN A 21 5.19 8.10 25.71
C GLN A 21 4.43 8.47 24.44
N PRO A 22 5.03 9.21 23.51
CA PRO A 22 4.47 9.31 22.18
C PRO A 22 4.55 7.92 21.57
N GLN A 23 3.43 7.23 21.53
CA GLN A 23 3.29 6.09 20.64
C GLN A 23 3.47 6.63 19.23
N ALA A 24 4.66 6.46 18.68
CA ALA A 24 4.87 6.54 17.26
C ALA A 24 3.90 5.53 16.64
N LEU A 25 2.86 6.04 15.98
CA LEU A 25 2.10 5.30 15.02
C LEU A 25 3.08 4.97 13.88
N ALA A 26 3.86 3.92 14.07
CA ALA A 26 4.47 3.22 12.98
C ALA A 26 3.29 2.69 12.17
N GLY A 27 2.92 3.42 11.10
CA GLY A 27 1.99 2.94 10.11
C GLY A 27 2.56 1.62 9.61
N GLU A 28 1.99 0.52 10.06
CA GLU A 28 2.29 -0.79 9.51
C GLU A 28 2.07 -0.68 8.01
N LYS A 29 3.17 -0.70 7.28
CA LYS A 29 3.13 -0.81 5.83
C LYS A 29 2.44 -2.15 5.56
N PRO A 30 1.23 -2.17 4.96
CA PRO A 30 0.54 -3.42 4.72
C PRO A 30 1.46 -4.30 3.87
N GLU A 31 1.87 -5.43 4.42
CA GLU A 31 2.72 -6.37 3.71
C GLU A 31 1.94 -6.95 2.53
N SER A 32 2.53 -6.87 1.35
CA SER A 32 2.01 -7.57 0.19
C SER A 32 2.29 -9.07 0.37
N PRO A 33 1.27 -9.93 0.34
CA PRO A 33 1.47 -11.37 0.45
C PRO A 33 2.13 -11.98 -0.80
N VAL A 34 2.41 -11.17 -1.82
CA VAL A 34 2.96 -11.65 -3.10
C VAL A 34 4.47 -11.57 -3.09
N PRO A 35 5.18 -12.70 -3.30
CA PRO A 35 6.63 -12.71 -3.45
C PRO A 35 7.08 -11.84 -4.64
N ILE A 36 8.13 -11.04 -4.43
CA ILE A 36 8.69 -10.21 -5.51
C ILE A 36 9.66 -11.04 -6.34
N PRO A 37 9.38 -11.28 -7.63
CA PRO A 37 10.27 -12.04 -8.50
C PRO A 37 11.64 -11.39 -8.71
N ALA A 38 12.65 -12.20 -9.07
CA ALA A 38 14.02 -11.73 -9.23
C ALA A 38 14.28 -10.93 -10.51
N THR A 39 13.45 -11.11 -11.56
CA THR A 39 13.65 -10.49 -12.88
C THR A 39 12.52 -9.58 -13.29
N ALA A 40 12.80 -8.53 -14.08
CA ALA A 40 11.76 -7.61 -14.55
C ALA A 40 10.64 -8.31 -15.35
N PRO A 41 10.93 -9.25 -16.28
CA PRO A 41 9.86 -9.98 -16.97
C PRO A 41 8.94 -10.75 -16.02
N ALA A 42 9.50 -11.43 -15.01
CA ALA A 42 8.70 -12.15 -14.03
C ALA A 42 7.89 -11.21 -13.12
N VAL A 43 8.43 -10.03 -12.79
CA VAL A 43 7.66 -8.98 -12.08
C VAL A 43 6.50 -8.48 -12.93
N TRP A 44 6.70 -8.26 -14.24
CA TRP A 44 5.65 -7.85 -15.15
C TRP A 44 4.54 -8.92 -15.25
N GLN A 45 4.92 -10.18 -15.40
CA GLN A 45 3.95 -11.28 -15.41
C GLN A 45 3.09 -11.31 -14.13
N ALA A 46 3.71 -11.09 -12.97
CA ALA A 46 3.00 -11.01 -11.71
C ALA A 46 2.06 -9.78 -11.65
N ILE A 47 2.50 -8.62 -12.15
CA ILE A 47 1.65 -7.41 -12.27
C ILE A 47 0.43 -7.70 -13.14
N ASP A 48 0.61 -8.32 -14.30
CA ASP A 48 -0.49 -8.64 -15.22
C ASP A 48 -1.49 -9.61 -14.57
N GLN A 49 -1.01 -10.63 -13.85
CA GLN A 49 -1.86 -11.56 -13.10
C GLN A 49 -2.67 -10.85 -12.01
N GLN A 50 -2.03 -9.98 -11.21
CA GLN A 50 -2.73 -9.23 -10.15
C GLN A 50 -3.71 -8.21 -10.74
N SER A 51 -3.37 -7.57 -11.87
CA SER A 51 -4.26 -6.63 -12.57
C SER A 51 -5.50 -7.33 -13.12
N ALA A 52 -5.34 -8.51 -13.72
CA ALA A 52 -6.46 -9.31 -14.19
C ALA A 52 -7.38 -9.76 -13.03
N ALA A 53 -6.77 -10.21 -11.91
CA ALA A 53 -7.51 -10.60 -10.72
C ALA A 53 -8.25 -9.42 -10.07
N LEU A 54 -7.62 -8.23 -10.02
CA LEU A 54 -8.24 -7.00 -9.55
C LEU A 54 -9.45 -6.60 -10.40
N GLY A 55 -9.29 -6.61 -11.73
CA GLY A 55 -10.38 -6.33 -12.65
C GLY A 55 -11.57 -7.28 -12.45
N LYS A 56 -11.30 -8.57 -12.30
CA LYS A 56 -12.34 -9.59 -12.01
C LYS A 56 -13.02 -9.33 -10.67
N ALA A 57 -12.26 -9.02 -9.61
CA ALA A 57 -12.80 -8.71 -8.28
C ALA A 57 -13.78 -7.52 -8.35
N ILE A 58 -13.40 -6.45 -9.06
CA ILE A 58 -14.24 -5.27 -9.25
C ILE A 58 -15.53 -5.61 -9.99
N GLN A 59 -15.43 -6.36 -11.11
CA GLN A 59 -16.59 -6.80 -11.89
C GLN A 59 -17.58 -7.63 -11.07
N MET A 60 -17.06 -8.52 -10.21
CA MET A 60 -17.88 -9.38 -9.36
C MET A 60 -18.38 -8.67 -8.08
N GLY A 61 -17.92 -7.45 -7.78
CA GLY A 61 -18.25 -6.75 -6.55
C GLY A 61 -17.55 -7.33 -5.30
N ALA A 62 -16.49 -8.09 -5.50
CA ALA A 62 -15.66 -8.66 -4.43
C ALA A 62 -14.69 -7.60 -3.87
N PHE A 63 -15.24 -6.52 -3.29
CA PHE A 63 -14.46 -5.35 -2.86
C PHE A 63 -13.43 -5.65 -1.78
N ALA A 64 -13.63 -6.67 -0.94
CA ALA A 64 -12.66 -7.13 0.03
C ALA A 64 -11.32 -7.58 -0.60
N GLU A 65 -11.34 -8.02 -1.87
CA GLU A 65 -10.14 -8.43 -2.59
C GLU A 65 -9.35 -7.24 -3.18
N VAL A 66 -9.97 -6.06 -3.31
CA VAL A 66 -9.37 -4.89 -3.96
C VAL A 66 -8.10 -4.46 -3.24
N HIS A 67 -8.14 -4.39 -1.91
CA HIS A 67 -7.00 -4.06 -1.05
C HIS A 67 -5.77 -4.90 -1.39
N HIS A 68 -5.90 -6.23 -1.25
CA HIS A 68 -4.78 -7.15 -1.46
C HIS A 68 -4.19 -7.05 -2.87
N ARG A 69 -5.05 -6.96 -3.90
CA ARG A 69 -4.60 -6.89 -5.29
C ARG A 69 -3.94 -5.57 -5.63
N ALA A 70 -4.50 -4.46 -5.16
CA ALA A 70 -3.94 -3.12 -5.39
C ALA A 70 -2.56 -2.96 -4.75
N TYR A 71 -2.38 -3.41 -3.51
CA TYR A 71 -1.09 -3.34 -2.83
C TYR A 71 -0.06 -4.34 -3.39
N ALA A 72 -0.48 -5.51 -3.85
CA ALA A 72 0.39 -6.43 -4.57
C ALA A 72 0.96 -5.77 -5.84
N ILE A 73 0.12 -5.11 -6.65
CA ILE A 73 0.57 -4.37 -7.83
C ILE A 73 1.53 -3.24 -7.46
N ARG A 74 1.23 -2.50 -6.39
CA ARG A 74 2.11 -1.43 -5.87
C ARG A 74 3.50 -1.95 -5.58
N ASP A 75 3.62 -3.04 -4.82
CA ASP A 75 4.90 -3.56 -4.36
C ASP A 75 5.70 -4.19 -5.50
N LEU A 76 5.01 -4.89 -6.41
CA LEU A 76 5.62 -5.40 -7.65
C LEU A 76 6.15 -4.25 -8.51
N ALA A 77 5.35 -3.20 -8.74
CA ALA A 77 5.79 -2.05 -9.53
C ALA A 77 6.96 -1.30 -8.87
N ALA A 78 6.94 -1.15 -7.55
CA ALA A 78 8.04 -0.53 -6.80
C ALA A 78 9.37 -1.31 -6.92
N ALA A 79 9.31 -2.60 -7.18
CA ALA A 79 10.50 -3.43 -7.38
C ALA A 79 11.09 -3.33 -8.80
N LEU A 80 10.32 -2.90 -9.80
CA LEU A 80 10.76 -2.83 -11.19
C LEU A 80 12.08 -2.07 -11.38
N PRO A 81 12.31 -0.87 -10.81
CA PRO A 81 13.54 -0.14 -11.03
C PRO A 81 14.80 -0.93 -10.66
N SER A 82 14.78 -1.68 -9.57
CA SER A 82 15.91 -2.49 -9.11
C SER A 82 16.13 -3.77 -9.93
N ARG A 83 15.15 -4.18 -10.73
CA ARG A 83 15.20 -5.36 -11.62
C ARG A 83 15.44 -4.99 -13.08
N SER A 84 15.59 -3.70 -13.39
CA SER A 84 15.61 -3.14 -14.74
C SER A 84 17.00 -2.65 -15.17
N GLY A 85 18.06 -3.32 -14.74
CA GLY A 85 19.45 -2.94 -15.05
C GLY A 85 19.80 -2.93 -16.55
N SER A 86 18.99 -3.56 -17.40
CA SER A 86 19.15 -3.54 -18.86
C SER A 86 18.52 -2.33 -19.55
N LEU A 87 17.73 -1.51 -18.84
CA LEU A 87 17.17 -0.27 -19.39
C LEU A 87 18.23 0.82 -19.47
N SER A 88 18.13 1.66 -20.52
CA SER A 88 18.93 2.89 -20.56
C SER A 88 18.60 3.80 -19.36
N PRO A 89 19.54 4.68 -18.94
CA PRO A 89 19.30 5.59 -17.81
C PRO A 89 18.04 6.42 -17.97
N ASP A 90 17.75 6.91 -19.18
CA ASP A 90 16.55 7.72 -19.46
C ASP A 90 15.25 6.92 -19.29
N LYS A 91 15.22 5.69 -19.79
CA LYS A 91 14.06 4.80 -19.61
C LYS A 91 13.87 4.45 -18.14
N LEU A 92 14.94 4.14 -17.43
CA LEU A 92 14.90 3.85 -16.00
C LEU A 92 14.40 5.06 -15.18
N ALA A 93 14.82 6.29 -15.54
CA ALA A 93 14.34 7.51 -14.92
C ALA A 93 12.82 7.70 -15.12
N ARG A 94 12.31 7.43 -16.34
CA ARG A 94 10.87 7.47 -16.62
C ARG A 94 10.09 6.44 -15.82
N VAL A 95 10.59 5.22 -15.72
CA VAL A 95 9.99 4.18 -14.88
C VAL A 95 9.90 4.65 -13.42
N LYS A 96 11.02 5.12 -12.85
CA LYS A 96 11.05 5.64 -11.47
C LYS A 96 10.06 6.78 -11.24
N ALA A 97 9.91 7.68 -12.20
CA ALA A 97 8.99 8.81 -12.10
C ALA A 97 7.50 8.40 -12.06
N GLN A 98 7.15 7.21 -12.58
CA GLN A 98 5.77 6.71 -12.60
C GLN A 98 5.39 5.94 -11.32
N ILE A 99 6.34 5.42 -10.56
CA ILE A 99 6.05 4.60 -9.37
C ILE A 99 5.19 5.33 -8.32
N PRO A 100 5.43 6.62 -7.98
CA PRO A 100 4.57 7.33 -7.02
C PRO A 100 3.09 7.38 -7.41
N PHE A 101 2.79 7.41 -8.71
CA PHE A 101 1.40 7.38 -9.19
C PHE A 101 0.75 6.01 -8.97
N VAL A 102 1.50 4.92 -9.14
CA VAL A 102 1.02 3.57 -8.81
C VAL A 102 0.70 3.47 -7.32
N VAL A 103 1.59 3.99 -6.46
CA VAL A 103 1.37 4.03 -5.00
C VAL A 103 0.09 4.78 -4.65
N THR A 104 -0.09 5.98 -5.21
CA THR A 104 -1.29 6.79 -4.97
C THR A 104 -2.56 6.09 -5.45
N LEU A 105 -2.52 5.43 -6.61
CA LEU A 105 -3.69 4.74 -7.16
C LEU A 105 -4.02 3.47 -6.38
N ALA A 106 -3.04 2.75 -5.85
CA ALA A 106 -3.27 1.62 -4.95
C ALA A 106 -4.01 2.06 -3.68
N GLN A 107 -3.59 3.17 -3.06
CA GLN A 107 -4.28 3.74 -1.90
C GLN A 107 -5.71 4.20 -2.21
N ARG A 108 -5.94 4.80 -3.38
CA ARG A 108 -7.29 5.20 -3.81
C ARG A 108 -8.19 4.00 -4.10
N LEU A 109 -7.64 2.95 -4.68
CA LEU A 109 -8.35 1.68 -4.90
C LEU A 109 -8.77 1.05 -3.58
N ASP A 110 -7.87 1.02 -2.60
CA ASP A 110 -8.13 0.57 -1.26
C ASP A 110 -9.31 1.36 -0.63
N ALA A 111 -9.21 2.69 -0.58
CA ALA A 111 -10.23 3.54 0.00
C ALA A 111 -11.61 3.40 -0.70
N THR A 112 -11.64 3.32 -2.04
CA THR A 112 -12.91 3.15 -2.77
C THR A 112 -13.45 1.73 -2.68
N GLY A 113 -12.56 0.72 -2.55
CA GLY A 113 -12.93 -0.67 -2.29
C GLY A 113 -13.57 -0.83 -0.91
N ASP A 114 -12.98 -0.29 0.13
CA ASP A 114 -13.51 -0.31 1.50
C ASP A 114 -14.88 0.40 1.59
N ALA A 115 -15.03 1.52 0.89
CA ALA A 115 -16.29 2.24 0.78
C ALA A 115 -17.32 1.52 -0.11
N ARG A 116 -16.95 0.42 -0.79
CA ARG A 116 -17.77 -0.26 -1.82
C ARG A 116 -18.25 0.68 -2.93
N ASP A 117 -17.47 1.73 -3.19
CA ASP A 117 -17.72 2.69 -4.27
C ASP A 117 -17.29 2.08 -5.61
N ARG A 118 -18.18 1.35 -6.27
CA ARG A 118 -17.90 0.71 -7.54
C ARG A 118 -17.42 1.71 -8.62
N PRO A 119 -18.14 2.83 -8.89
CA PRO A 119 -17.71 3.78 -9.91
C PRO A 119 -16.32 4.37 -9.63
N GLY A 120 -16.03 4.72 -8.38
CA GLY A 120 -14.72 5.21 -7.95
C GLY A 120 -13.63 4.16 -8.12
N THR A 121 -13.90 2.91 -7.72
CA THR A 121 -12.96 1.79 -7.86
C THR A 121 -12.64 1.50 -9.33
N GLU A 122 -13.66 1.43 -10.19
CA GLU A 122 -13.48 1.25 -11.65
C GLU A 122 -12.67 2.40 -12.27
N SER A 123 -12.95 3.64 -11.88
CA SER A 123 -12.22 4.82 -12.36
C SER A 123 -10.74 4.76 -11.96
N ASN A 124 -10.45 4.44 -10.69
CA ASN A 124 -9.08 4.32 -10.19
C ASN A 124 -8.35 3.15 -10.86
N PHE A 125 -9.03 2.03 -11.11
CA PHE A 125 -8.45 0.90 -11.83
C PHE A 125 -8.06 1.25 -13.27
N ARG A 126 -8.92 1.92 -14.03
CA ARG A 126 -8.56 2.40 -15.38
C ARG A 126 -7.34 3.31 -15.38
N LYS A 127 -7.24 4.22 -14.39
CA LYS A 127 -6.06 5.08 -14.23
C LYS A 127 -4.80 4.28 -13.93
N LEU A 128 -4.89 3.28 -13.05
CA LEU A 128 -3.78 2.38 -12.73
C LEU A 128 -3.30 1.63 -13.98
N GLN A 129 -4.21 1.08 -14.76
CA GLN A 129 -3.88 0.42 -16.04
C GLN A 129 -3.15 1.38 -17.00
N GLY A 130 -3.58 2.65 -17.10
CA GLY A 130 -2.92 3.67 -17.91
C GLY A 130 -1.48 3.91 -17.46
N ILE A 131 -1.23 4.02 -16.15
CA ILE A 131 0.12 4.20 -15.61
C ILE A 131 0.98 2.95 -15.83
N LEU A 132 0.45 1.76 -15.59
CA LEU A 132 1.17 0.49 -15.85
C LEU A 132 1.54 0.36 -17.34
N ASN A 133 0.67 0.77 -18.25
CA ASN A 133 0.96 0.80 -19.68
C ASN A 133 2.08 1.81 -20.01
N ALA A 134 2.08 3.01 -19.40
CA ALA A 134 3.13 4.00 -19.59
C ALA A 134 4.49 3.53 -19.05
N ILE A 135 4.50 2.81 -17.92
CA ILE A 135 5.72 2.16 -17.40
C ILE A 135 6.16 1.08 -18.39
N GLY A 136 5.25 0.19 -18.82
CA GLY A 136 5.53 -0.93 -19.71
C GLY A 136 6.10 -0.53 -21.06
N ALA A 137 5.74 0.65 -21.58
CA ALA A 137 6.26 1.19 -22.84
C ALA A 137 7.80 1.45 -22.82
N ASN A 138 8.42 1.49 -21.65
CA ASN A 138 9.86 1.63 -21.52
C ASN A 138 10.62 0.30 -21.65
N TYR A 139 9.92 -0.83 -21.56
CA TYR A 139 10.49 -2.17 -21.68
C TYR A 139 10.37 -2.70 -23.12
N PRO A 140 11.33 -3.51 -23.59
CA PRO A 140 11.18 -4.21 -24.87
C PRO A 140 9.99 -5.19 -24.79
N GLU A 141 9.35 -5.47 -25.93
CA GLU A 141 8.18 -6.38 -25.97
C GLU A 141 8.45 -7.76 -25.38
N THR A 142 9.68 -8.24 -25.49
CA THR A 142 10.15 -9.50 -24.90
C THR A 142 10.24 -9.48 -23.37
N GLY A 143 10.26 -8.30 -22.76
CA GLY A 143 10.31 -8.13 -21.30
C GLY A 143 8.94 -8.07 -20.64
N ARG A 144 7.85 -8.09 -21.44
CA ARG A 144 6.46 -7.99 -20.96
C ARG A 144 5.59 -9.19 -21.36
N LYS A 145 6.18 -10.19 -22.03
CA LYS A 145 5.49 -11.44 -22.39
C LYS A 145 5.84 -12.55 -21.43
#